data_60163a4fc74a7228d53487676b7be013
#
_entry.id   60163a4fc74a7228d53487676b7be013
#
_cell.length_a   1.000
_cell.length_b   1.000
_cell.length_c   1.000
_cell.angle_alpha   90.00
_cell.angle_beta   90.00
_cell.angle_gamma   90.00
#
_symmetry.space_group_name_H-M   'P 1'
#
loop_
_entity.id
_entity.type
_entity.pdbx_description
1 polymer ?
#
loop_
_entity_poly.entity_id
_entity_poly.type
_entity_poly.pdbx_seq_one_letter_code
_entity_poly.pdbx_strand_id
1 'polypeptide(L)'
;MDGNWLQRTELLIGSEGLARLQSARVAILGLGGVGSAAAEALCRAGVGHLLLIDHDRVDLTNLNRQLVATREVVGWRKTDAQEKRLRSICPEGDFTFTPEFYLPENHAFLFDWSPAFVV
;
A
#
# COMPACT_ATOMS: atom_id res chain seq x y z
N MET A 1 3.06 4.41 -15.65
CA MET A 1 4.12 3.76 -14.85
C MET A 1 5.31 3.53 -15.73
N ASP A 2 6.49 3.89 -15.27
CA ASP A 2 7.71 3.60 -16.00
C ASP A 2 7.97 2.09 -15.95
N GLY A 3 7.97 1.43 -17.12
CA GLY A 3 8.15 -0.01 -17.21
C GLY A 3 9.55 -0.51 -16.86
N ASN A 4 10.55 0.39 -16.83
CA ASN A 4 11.95 -0.01 -16.62
C ASN A 4 12.21 -0.58 -15.22
N TRP A 5 11.59 -0.04 -14.19
CA TRP A 5 11.83 -0.50 -12.83
C TRP A 5 11.23 -1.89 -12.55
N LEU A 6 10.32 -2.35 -13.39
CA LEU A 6 9.70 -3.68 -13.29
C LEU A 6 10.28 -4.69 -14.28
N GLN A 7 11.35 -4.35 -14.99
CA GLN A 7 11.91 -5.20 -16.03
C GLN A 7 12.31 -6.59 -15.54
N ARG A 8 12.93 -6.67 -14.36
CA ARG A 8 13.34 -7.97 -13.80
C ARG A 8 12.16 -8.80 -13.34
N THR A 9 11.12 -8.16 -12.83
CA THR A 9 9.87 -8.84 -12.50
C THR A 9 9.23 -9.42 -13.76
N GLU A 10 9.21 -8.65 -14.83
CA GLU A 10 8.67 -9.12 -16.11
C GLU A 10 9.42 -10.32 -16.66
N LEU A 11 10.74 -10.38 -16.47
CA LEU A 11 11.54 -11.55 -16.89
C LEU A 11 11.08 -12.83 -16.20
N LEU A 12 10.59 -12.71 -14.95
CA LEU A 12 10.15 -13.85 -14.15
C LEU A 12 8.73 -14.29 -14.48
N ILE A 13 7.80 -13.34 -14.60
CA ILE A 13 6.38 -13.65 -14.71
C ILE A 13 5.79 -13.38 -16.10
N GLY A 14 6.58 -12.79 -17.01
CA GLY A 14 6.15 -12.44 -18.35
C GLY A 14 5.34 -11.15 -18.40
N SER A 15 5.14 -10.64 -19.62
CA SER A 15 4.38 -9.42 -19.83
C SER A 15 2.90 -9.58 -19.44
N GLU A 16 2.35 -10.76 -19.63
CA GLU A 16 0.96 -11.05 -19.26
C GLU A 16 0.78 -11.06 -17.75
N GLY A 17 1.70 -11.69 -17.02
CA GLY A 17 1.70 -11.69 -15.56
C GLY A 17 1.87 -10.30 -14.99
N LEU A 18 2.77 -9.50 -15.57
CA LEU A 18 2.95 -8.11 -15.15
C LEU A 18 1.69 -7.28 -15.38
N ALA A 19 1.04 -7.46 -16.53
CA ALA A 19 -0.21 -6.75 -16.83
C ALA A 19 -1.31 -7.09 -15.81
N ARG A 20 -1.38 -8.35 -15.37
CA ARG A 20 -2.34 -8.77 -14.34
C ARG A 20 -2.06 -8.09 -13.02
N LEU A 21 -0.79 -7.98 -12.61
CA LEU A 21 -0.42 -7.26 -11.40
C LEU A 21 -0.79 -5.78 -11.50
N GLN A 22 -0.50 -5.16 -12.62
CA GLN A 22 -0.78 -3.74 -12.83
C GLN A 22 -2.27 -3.42 -12.83
N SER A 23 -3.12 -4.37 -13.18
CA SER A 23 -4.57 -4.22 -13.12
C SER A 23 -5.18 -4.69 -11.80
N ALA A 24 -4.41 -5.37 -10.96
CA ALA A 24 -4.91 -5.90 -9.69
C ALA A 24 -5.24 -4.77 -8.71
N ARG A 25 -6.30 -4.99 -7.94
CA ARG A 25 -6.80 -4.06 -6.94
C ARG A 25 -6.72 -4.73 -5.56
N VAL A 26 -5.85 -4.23 -4.69
CA VAL A 26 -5.63 -4.83 -3.37
C VAL A 26 -5.89 -3.79 -2.29
N ALA A 27 -6.70 -4.15 -1.31
CA ALA A 27 -6.95 -3.32 -0.14
C ALA A 27 -6.17 -3.86 1.05
N ILE A 28 -5.56 -2.97 1.83
CA ILE A 28 -4.79 -3.31 3.02
C ILE A 28 -5.44 -2.65 4.23
N LEU A 29 -5.90 -3.47 5.15
CA LEU A 29 -6.56 -3.04 6.38
C LEU A 29 -5.54 -3.01 7.51
N GLY A 30 -5.08 -1.83 7.85
CA GLY A 30 -4.07 -1.62 8.88
C GLY A 30 -2.66 -1.53 8.32
N LEU A 31 -1.91 -0.55 8.81
CA LEU A 31 -0.53 -0.26 8.39
C LEU A 31 0.45 -0.46 9.55
N GLY A 32 0.25 -1.55 10.31
CA GLY A 32 1.19 -1.97 11.34
C GLY A 32 2.36 -2.76 10.77
N GLY A 33 2.87 -3.72 11.53
CA GLY A 33 4.03 -4.51 11.12
C GLY A 33 3.80 -5.30 9.84
N VAL A 34 2.66 -6.00 9.75
CA VAL A 34 2.33 -6.81 8.57
C VAL A 34 1.82 -5.92 7.42
N GLY A 35 0.89 -5.02 7.71
CA GLY A 35 0.25 -4.20 6.68
C GLY A 35 1.22 -3.26 5.97
N SER A 36 2.09 -2.58 6.69
CA SER A 36 3.06 -1.68 6.07
C SER A 36 4.07 -2.44 5.21
N ALA A 37 4.51 -3.62 5.66
CA ALA A 37 5.41 -4.47 4.88
C ALA A 37 4.71 -4.99 3.62
N ALA A 38 3.46 -5.44 3.75
CA ALA A 38 2.66 -5.91 2.62
C ALA A 38 2.45 -4.80 1.59
N ALA A 39 2.12 -3.58 2.03
CA ALA A 39 1.92 -2.45 1.15
C ALA A 39 3.16 -2.17 0.30
N GLU A 40 4.32 -2.14 0.94
CA GLU A 40 5.57 -1.89 0.22
C GLU A 40 5.90 -3.04 -0.74
N ALA A 41 5.76 -4.28 -0.29
CA ALA A 41 6.05 -5.45 -1.13
C ALA A 41 5.15 -5.49 -2.37
N LEU A 42 3.85 -5.23 -2.20
CA LEU A 42 2.91 -5.21 -3.31
C LEU A 42 3.20 -4.06 -4.28
N CYS A 43 3.53 -2.89 -3.76
CA CYS A 43 3.93 -1.76 -4.59
C CYS A 43 5.17 -2.10 -5.42
N ARG A 44 6.20 -2.65 -4.80
CA ARG A 44 7.45 -3.04 -5.47
C ARG A 44 7.24 -4.16 -6.49
N ALA A 45 6.25 -5.03 -6.26
CA ALA A 45 5.91 -6.10 -7.20
C ALA A 45 5.17 -5.60 -8.45
N GLY A 46 4.65 -4.38 -8.42
CA GLY A 46 3.96 -3.80 -9.57
C GLY A 46 2.44 -3.87 -9.49
N VAL A 47 1.87 -4.14 -8.31
CA VAL A 47 0.41 -4.06 -8.13
C VAL A 47 -0.02 -2.63 -8.43
N GLY A 48 -0.97 -2.47 -9.35
CA GLY A 48 -1.32 -1.18 -9.92
C GLY A 48 -2.25 -0.33 -9.06
N HIS A 49 -3.05 -0.93 -8.21
CA HIS A 49 -4.07 -0.22 -7.43
C HIS A 49 -4.05 -0.71 -5.99
N LEU A 50 -3.77 0.20 -5.06
CA LEU A 50 -3.74 -0.10 -3.63
C LEU A 50 -4.69 0.83 -2.88
N LEU A 51 -5.52 0.26 -2.02
CA LEU A 51 -6.32 0.98 -1.04
C LEU A 51 -5.75 0.69 0.34
N LEU A 52 -5.38 1.73 1.07
CA LEU A 52 -4.71 1.59 2.36
C LEU A 52 -5.54 2.29 3.44
N ILE A 53 -5.89 1.54 4.46
CA ILE A 53 -6.80 1.98 5.51
C ILE A 53 -6.11 1.86 6.86
N ASP A 54 -5.96 2.97 7.57
CA ASP A 54 -5.46 2.99 8.94
C ASP A 54 -5.87 4.29 9.60
N HIS A 55 -6.25 4.22 10.87
CA HIS A 55 -6.68 5.38 11.65
C HIS A 55 -5.59 5.90 12.58
N ASP A 56 -4.50 5.15 12.74
CA ASP A 56 -3.46 5.48 13.73
C ASP A 56 -2.44 6.49 13.22
N ARG A 57 -1.70 7.03 14.17
CA ARG A 57 -0.51 7.83 13.89
C ARG A 57 0.75 7.00 14.16
N VAL A 58 1.83 7.38 13.50
CA VAL A 58 3.14 6.75 13.73
C VAL A 58 3.62 7.12 15.13
N ASP A 59 3.97 6.10 15.89
CA ASP A 59 4.53 6.24 17.23
C ASP A 59 5.99 5.82 17.23
N LEU A 60 6.78 6.44 18.10
CA LEU A 60 8.21 6.13 18.23
C LEU A 60 8.44 4.63 18.51
N THR A 61 7.55 4.00 19.26
CA THR A 61 7.65 2.57 19.61
C THR A 61 7.41 1.66 18.40
N ASN A 62 6.90 2.19 17.29
CA ASN A 62 6.69 1.41 16.08
C ASN A 62 7.98 1.16 15.30
N LEU A 63 9.04 1.91 15.59
CA LEU A 63 10.29 1.86 14.83
C LEU A 63 10.93 0.48 14.78
N ASN A 64 10.73 -0.32 15.81
CA ASN A 64 11.38 -1.63 15.91
C ASN A 64 10.84 -2.68 14.93
N ARG A 65 9.67 -2.46 14.31
CA ARG A 65 9.03 -3.49 13.49
C ARG A 65 8.17 -3.01 12.33
N GLN A 66 7.81 -1.71 12.27
CA GLN A 66 6.91 -1.20 11.23
C GLN A 66 7.69 -0.41 10.19
N LEU A 67 7.68 -0.88 8.93
CA LEU A 67 8.42 -0.22 7.84
C LEU A 67 7.99 1.23 7.62
N VAL A 68 6.70 1.53 7.86
CA VAL A 68 6.18 2.89 7.72
C VAL A 68 6.77 3.85 8.75
N ALA A 69 7.26 3.32 9.88
CA ALA A 69 7.70 4.12 11.01
C ALA A 69 9.19 4.44 10.90
N THR A 70 9.48 5.72 10.67
CA THR A 70 10.83 6.28 10.77
C THR A 70 10.77 7.52 11.66
N ARG A 71 11.91 7.97 12.17
CA ARG A 71 11.94 9.14 13.05
C ARG A 71 11.37 10.38 12.39
N GLU A 72 11.57 10.52 11.10
CA GLU A 72 11.09 11.66 10.31
C GLU A 72 9.57 11.79 10.35
N VAL A 73 8.85 10.66 10.40
CA VAL A 73 7.38 10.64 10.27
C VAL A 73 6.66 10.36 11.60
N VAL A 74 7.36 10.33 12.72
CA VAL A 74 6.70 10.17 14.03
C VAL A 74 5.67 11.29 14.22
N GLY A 75 4.45 10.91 14.61
CA GLY A 75 3.32 11.83 14.76
C GLY A 75 2.47 12.01 13.52
N TRP A 76 2.95 11.59 12.35
CA TRP A 76 2.16 11.62 11.13
C TRP A 76 1.05 10.57 11.18
N ARG A 77 -0.04 10.77 10.44
CA ARG A 77 -0.96 9.67 10.17
C ARG A 77 -0.21 8.57 9.44
N LYS A 78 -0.46 7.31 9.79
CA LYS A 78 0.22 6.20 9.11
C LYS A 78 -0.08 6.19 7.62
N THR A 79 -1.28 6.60 7.21
CA THR A 79 -1.61 6.73 5.78
C THR A 79 -0.72 7.75 5.09
N ASP A 80 -0.46 8.90 5.72
CA ASP A 80 0.41 9.93 5.14
C ASP A 80 1.87 9.45 5.06
N ALA A 81 2.35 8.80 6.10
CA ALA A 81 3.71 8.25 6.12
C ALA A 81 3.87 7.15 5.06
N GLN A 82 2.87 6.29 4.92
CA GLN A 82 2.88 5.24 3.91
C GLN A 82 2.84 5.83 2.50
N GLU A 83 2.06 6.87 2.29
CA GLU A 83 2.01 7.55 0.99
C GLU A 83 3.38 8.10 0.61
N LYS A 84 4.05 8.78 1.53
CA LYS A 84 5.40 9.30 1.27
C LYS A 84 6.34 8.18 0.83
N ARG A 85 6.28 7.05 1.52
CA ARG A 85 7.14 5.91 1.23
C ARG A 85 6.80 5.28 -0.13
N LEU A 86 5.52 5.03 -0.41
CA LEU A 86 5.12 4.43 -1.68
C LEU A 86 5.38 5.35 -2.86
N ARG A 87 5.18 6.66 -2.70
CA ARG A 87 5.47 7.64 -3.75
C ARG A 87 6.96 7.75 -4.04
N SER A 88 7.82 7.41 -3.09
CA SER A 88 9.27 7.36 -3.35
C SER A 88 9.65 6.14 -4.21
N ILE A 89 8.81 5.11 -4.23
CA ILE A 89 9.00 3.90 -5.05
C ILE A 89 8.32 4.07 -6.40
N CYS A 90 7.07 4.50 -6.39
CA CYS A 90 6.24 4.66 -7.58
C CYS A 90 5.48 6.01 -7.50
N PRO A 91 6.07 7.10 -8.00
CA PRO A 91 5.45 8.43 -7.87
C PRO A 91 4.07 8.54 -8.52
N GLU A 92 3.82 7.78 -9.57
CA GLU A 92 2.59 7.83 -10.35
C GLU A 92 1.61 6.71 -10.01
N GLY A 93 1.86 5.95 -8.93
CA GLY A 93 1.01 4.83 -8.54
C GLY A 93 -0.40 5.26 -8.17
N ASP A 94 -1.37 4.38 -8.42
CA ASP A 94 -2.76 4.60 -8.03
C ASP A 94 -2.98 4.11 -6.61
N PHE A 95 -2.75 5.00 -5.65
CA PHE A 95 -2.91 4.74 -4.23
C PHE A 95 -4.07 5.56 -3.67
N THR A 96 -4.97 4.88 -2.96
CA THR A 96 -6.08 5.52 -2.24
C THR A 96 -5.85 5.31 -0.75
N PHE A 97 -5.92 6.37 0.04
CA PHE A 97 -5.66 6.33 1.47
C PHE A 97 -6.90 6.78 2.25
N THR A 98 -7.27 6.00 3.26
CA THR A 98 -8.40 6.31 4.14
C THR A 98 -7.91 6.32 5.59
N PRO A 99 -7.79 7.50 6.22
CA PRO A 99 -7.29 7.61 7.59
C PRO A 99 -8.38 7.40 8.64
N GLU A 100 -9.23 6.40 8.44
CA GLU A 100 -10.39 6.14 9.29
C GLU A 100 -10.38 4.73 9.83
N PHE A 101 -11.20 4.49 10.87
CA PHE A 101 -11.46 3.13 11.32
C PHE A 101 -12.22 2.37 10.25
N TYR A 102 -11.87 1.09 10.07
CA TYR A 102 -12.71 0.18 9.32
C TYR A 102 -13.74 -0.44 10.27
N LEU A 103 -14.99 -0.03 10.13
CA LEU A 103 -16.09 -0.43 11.00
C LEU A 103 -17.21 -1.05 10.16
N PRO A 104 -18.08 -1.89 10.78
CA PRO A 104 -19.23 -2.45 10.05
C PRO A 104 -20.12 -1.39 9.40
N GLU A 105 -20.30 -0.23 10.04
CA GLU A 105 -21.15 0.84 9.52
C GLU A 105 -20.55 1.61 8.35
N ASN A 106 -19.23 1.50 8.09
CA ASN A 106 -18.59 2.19 6.98
C ASN A 106 -17.92 1.25 5.97
N HIS A 107 -18.18 -0.05 6.06
CA HIS A 107 -17.54 -1.04 5.20
C HIS A 107 -17.89 -0.89 3.71
N ALA A 108 -18.97 -0.19 3.40
CA ALA A 108 -19.45 -0.06 2.03
C ALA A 108 -18.38 0.55 1.08
N PHE A 109 -17.57 1.48 1.58
CA PHE A 109 -16.54 2.10 0.73
C PHE A 109 -15.51 1.07 0.23
N LEU A 110 -15.21 0.04 1.02
CA LEU A 110 -14.31 -1.02 0.62
C LEU A 110 -14.88 -1.79 -0.57
N PHE A 111 -16.15 -2.16 -0.50
CA PHE A 111 -16.79 -2.88 -1.60
C PHE A 111 -16.98 -2.00 -2.82
N ASP A 112 -17.28 -0.72 -2.63
CA ASP A 112 -17.39 0.24 -3.73
C ASP A 112 -16.06 0.40 -4.48
N TRP A 113 -14.94 0.31 -3.75
CA TRP A 113 -13.61 0.33 -4.38
C TRP A 113 -13.33 -0.94 -5.19
N SER A 114 -14.06 -2.01 -4.95
CA SER A 114 -13.98 -3.30 -5.67
C SER A 114 -12.59 -3.96 -5.60
N PRO A 115 -12.11 -4.31 -4.41
CA PRO A 115 -10.83 -5.01 -4.31
C PRO A 115 -10.94 -6.43 -4.85
N ALA A 116 -9.87 -6.90 -5.50
CA ALA A 116 -9.72 -8.31 -5.84
C ALA A 116 -9.25 -9.12 -4.62
N PHE A 117 -8.41 -8.49 -3.78
CA PHE A 117 -7.89 -9.09 -2.56
C PHE A 117 -7.90 -8.08 -1.42
N VAL A 118 -8.08 -8.59 -0.20
CA VAL A 118 -8.00 -7.81 1.03
C VAL A 118 -6.97 -8.47 1.95
N VAL A 119 -6.05 -7.67 2.43
CA VAL A 119 -5.00 -8.13 3.35
C VAL A 119 -5.31 -7.67 4.77
#